data_1288a17eb98aba2a3100e56c4390080c
#
_entry.id   1288a17eb98aba2a3100e56c4390080c
#
_cell.length_a   1.000
_cell.length_b   1.000
_cell.length_c   1.000
_cell.angle_alpha   90.00
_cell.angle_beta   90.00
_cell.angle_gamma   90.00
#
_symmetry.space_group_name_H-M   'P 1'
#
loop_
_entity.id
_entity.type
_entity.pdbx_description
1 polymer ?
#
loop_
_entity_poly.entity_id
_entity_poly.type
_entity_poly.pdbx_seq_one_letter_code
_entity_poly.pdbx_strand_id
1 'polypeptide(L)'
;MSIEEVIDIAIISQQSIEIEYCTRSGRVFSCKITDIGYSQYYGGGYIQAYRTDMGDNRTLKVSRIMKVNGHSFSRIFWNQIGDDFKRIY
;
A
#
# COMPACT_ATOMS: atom_id res chain seq x y z
N MET A 1 11.91 1.10 -8.96
CA MET A 1 10.69 1.80 -8.51
C MET A 1 10.23 1.19 -7.20
N SER A 2 9.77 1.98 -6.28
CA SER A 2 9.28 1.53 -4.98
C SER A 2 7.76 1.36 -4.99
N ILE A 3 7.22 0.66 -3.98
CA ILE A 3 5.77 0.56 -3.79
C ILE A 3 5.15 1.95 -3.61
N GLU A 4 5.80 2.82 -2.85
CA GLU A 4 5.35 4.18 -2.61
C GLU A 4 5.22 4.95 -3.93
N GLU A 5 6.20 4.83 -4.82
CA GLU A 5 6.16 5.47 -6.13
C GLU A 5 5.05 4.92 -7.02
N VAL A 6 4.85 3.60 -7.00
CA VAL A 6 3.78 2.96 -7.78
C VAL A 6 2.41 3.44 -7.30
N ILE A 7 2.20 3.51 -5.99
CA ILE A 7 0.96 4.02 -5.42
C ILE A 7 0.74 5.47 -5.81
N ASP A 8 1.78 6.30 -5.73
CA ASP A 8 1.70 7.71 -6.09
C ASP A 8 1.31 7.89 -7.57
N ILE A 9 1.92 7.12 -8.45
CA ILE A 9 1.59 7.12 -9.88
C ILE A 9 0.13 6.69 -10.09
N ALA A 10 -0.32 5.67 -9.39
CA ALA A 10 -1.71 5.18 -9.50
C ALA A 10 -2.71 6.26 -9.06
N ILE A 11 -2.39 7.01 -8.00
CA ILE A 11 -3.23 8.09 -7.52
C ILE A 11 -3.30 9.22 -8.56
N ILE A 12 -2.15 9.65 -9.06
CA ILE A 12 -2.07 10.75 -10.02
C ILE A 12 -2.76 10.40 -11.33
N SER A 13 -2.56 9.19 -11.82
CA SER A 13 -3.13 8.73 -13.09
C SER A 13 -4.55 8.16 -12.95
N GLN A 14 -5.07 8.07 -11.74
CA GLN A 14 -6.40 7.53 -11.45
C GLN A 14 -6.58 6.10 -11.96
N GLN A 15 -5.54 5.29 -11.84
CA GLN A 15 -5.56 3.91 -12.31
C GLN A 15 -5.96 2.95 -11.20
N SER A 16 -6.64 1.88 -11.61
CA SER A 16 -6.87 0.74 -10.73
C SER A 16 -5.62 -0.13 -10.69
N ILE A 17 -5.34 -0.69 -9.52
CA ILE A 17 -4.22 -1.62 -9.36
C ILE A 17 -4.69 -2.85 -8.60
N GLU A 18 -3.99 -3.95 -8.82
CA GLU A 18 -4.17 -5.16 -8.03
C GLU A 18 -3.07 -5.23 -6.98
N ILE A 19 -3.45 -5.46 -5.73
CA ILE A 19 -2.49 -5.50 -4.62
C ILE A 19 -2.55 -6.84 -3.92
N GLU A 20 -1.41 -7.24 -3.35
CA GLU A 20 -1.32 -8.29 -2.35
C GLU A 20 -1.03 -7.63 -1.02
N TYR A 21 -1.89 -7.86 -0.05
CA TYR A 21 -1.91 -7.12 1.21
C TYR A 21 -1.80 -8.08 2.39
N CYS A 22 -0.97 -7.73 3.36
CA CYS A 22 -0.85 -8.48 4.60
C CYS A 22 -1.54 -7.70 5.73
N THR A 23 -2.57 -8.31 6.32
CA THR A 23 -3.30 -7.68 7.41
C THR A 23 -2.47 -7.65 8.68
N ARG A 24 -2.92 -6.88 9.65
CA ARG A 24 -2.29 -6.81 10.96
C ARG A 24 -2.20 -8.17 11.66
N SER A 25 -3.16 -9.04 11.41
CA SER A 25 -3.19 -10.39 11.98
C SER A 25 -2.33 -11.39 11.22
N GLY A 26 -1.67 -10.95 10.13
CA GLY A 26 -0.82 -11.83 9.33
C GLY A 26 -1.53 -12.52 8.17
N ARG A 27 -2.81 -12.23 7.94
CA ARG A 27 -3.56 -12.81 6.82
C ARG A 27 -3.17 -12.08 5.53
N VAL A 28 -2.93 -12.84 4.48
CA VAL A 28 -2.60 -12.30 3.16
C VAL A 28 -3.79 -12.48 2.22
N PHE A 29 -4.12 -11.42 1.48
CA PHE A 29 -5.15 -11.49 0.44
C PHE A 29 -4.74 -10.63 -0.74
N SER A 30 -5.33 -10.92 -1.89
CA SER A 30 -5.17 -10.12 -3.11
C SER A 30 -6.51 -9.50 -3.49
N CYS A 31 -6.49 -8.25 -3.92
CA CYS A 31 -7.69 -7.58 -4.39
C CYS A 31 -7.34 -6.45 -5.35
N LYS A 32 -8.34 -6.07 -6.14
CA LYS A 32 -8.23 -4.91 -7.02
C LYS A 32 -8.81 -3.70 -6.30
N ILE A 33 -8.07 -2.60 -6.32
CA ILE A 33 -8.51 -1.34 -5.73
C ILE A 33 -8.55 -0.24 -6.78
N THR A 34 -9.48 0.67 -6.60
CA THR A 34 -9.68 1.83 -7.47
C THR A 34 -10.02 3.05 -6.61
N ASP A 35 -10.11 4.22 -7.23
CA ASP A 35 -10.38 5.48 -6.52
C ASP A 35 -9.42 5.70 -5.35
N ILE A 36 -8.13 5.54 -5.62
CA ILE A 36 -7.09 5.56 -4.60
C ILE A 36 -6.75 7.01 -4.26
N GLY A 37 -6.66 7.30 -2.97
CA GLY A 37 -6.21 8.60 -2.48
C GLY A 37 -5.47 8.43 -1.17
N TYR A 38 -4.68 9.44 -0.77
CA TYR A 38 -4.04 9.44 0.53
C TYR A 38 -5.07 9.72 1.62
N SER A 39 -4.97 8.98 2.72
CA SER A 39 -5.84 9.19 3.85
C SER A 39 -5.40 10.41 4.64
N GLN A 40 -6.37 11.28 4.98
CA GLN A 40 -6.11 12.45 5.81
C GLN A 40 -6.26 12.15 7.30
N TYR A 41 -6.88 11.04 7.64
CA TYR A 41 -7.25 10.75 9.03
C TYR A 41 -6.12 10.09 9.82
N TYR A 42 -5.26 9.34 9.15
CA TYR A 42 -4.25 8.51 9.82
C TYR A 42 -2.83 9.01 9.58
N GLY A 43 -2.69 10.20 9.01
CA GLY A 43 -1.39 10.74 8.69
C GLY A 43 -0.74 10.04 7.50
N GLY A 44 0.57 10.15 7.38
CA GLY A 44 1.30 9.53 6.28
C GLY A 44 1.28 8.02 6.33
N GLY A 45 1.43 7.40 5.17
CA GLY A 45 1.53 5.95 5.07
C GLY A 45 0.22 5.20 4.94
N TYR A 46 -0.91 5.90 4.87
CA TYR A 46 -2.22 5.28 4.68
C TYR A 46 -2.88 5.80 3.41
N ILE A 47 -3.59 4.92 2.74
CA ILE A 47 -4.41 5.26 1.57
C ILE A 47 -5.85 4.85 1.82
N GLN A 48 -6.77 5.52 1.14
CA GLN A 48 -8.16 5.10 1.02
C GLN A 48 -8.39 4.64 -0.40
N ALA A 49 -9.07 3.52 -0.56
CA ALA A 49 -9.35 2.97 -1.87
C ALA A 49 -10.64 2.16 -1.84
N TYR A 50 -11.28 2.06 -2.99
CA TYR A 50 -12.45 1.23 -3.17
C TYR A 50 -12.00 -0.18 -3.53
N ARG A 51 -12.40 -1.16 -2.71
CA ARG A 51 -12.17 -2.58 -2.99
C ARG A 51 -13.29 -3.11 -3.88
N THR A 52 -12.94 -3.46 -5.10
CA THR A 52 -13.94 -3.90 -6.08
C THR A 52 -14.55 -5.25 -5.71
N ASP A 53 -13.80 -6.11 -5.02
CA ASP A 53 -14.27 -7.43 -4.59
C ASP A 53 -15.26 -7.36 -3.42
N MET A 54 -15.12 -6.37 -2.54
CA MET A 54 -15.97 -6.20 -1.37
C MET A 54 -17.05 -5.14 -1.58
N GLY A 55 -16.89 -4.28 -2.59
CA GLY A 55 -17.87 -3.24 -2.89
C GLY A 55 -17.89 -2.11 -1.87
N ASP A 56 -16.80 -1.83 -1.18
CA ASP A 56 -16.73 -0.75 -0.21
C ASP A 56 -15.36 -0.08 -0.18
N ASN A 57 -15.31 1.08 0.47
CA ASN A 57 -14.06 1.79 0.70
C ASN A 57 -13.32 1.21 1.89
N ARG A 58 -11.99 1.13 1.76
CA ARG A 58 -11.10 0.65 2.81
C ARG A 58 -9.94 1.60 3.00
N THR A 59 -9.48 1.69 4.23
CA THR A 59 -8.23 2.35 4.57
C THR A 59 -7.14 1.29 4.65
N LEU A 60 -6.06 1.48 3.89
CA LEU A 60 -4.99 0.51 3.78
C LEU A 60 -3.67 1.17 4.16
N LYS A 61 -2.84 0.42 4.87
CA LYS A 61 -1.49 0.88 5.23
C LYS A 61 -0.54 0.51 4.12
N VAL A 62 0.13 1.49 3.54
CA VAL A 62 1.02 1.27 2.39
C VAL A 62 2.13 0.27 2.73
N SER A 63 2.66 0.31 3.96
CA SER A 63 3.72 -0.61 4.38
C SER A 63 3.27 -2.08 4.44
N ARG A 64 1.98 -2.36 4.39
CA ARG A 64 1.42 -3.71 4.36
C ARG A 64 1.12 -4.21 2.96
N ILE A 65 1.26 -3.37 1.95
CA ILE A 65 1.12 -3.77 0.55
C ILE A 65 2.40 -4.50 0.16
N MET A 66 2.28 -5.77 -0.19
CA MET A 66 3.42 -6.62 -0.51
C MET A 66 3.76 -6.60 -1.99
N LYS A 67 2.73 -6.56 -2.84
CA LYS A 67 2.88 -6.57 -4.29
C LYS A 67 1.87 -5.64 -4.93
N VAL A 68 2.23 -5.12 -6.09
CA VAL A 68 1.34 -4.35 -6.95
C VAL A 68 1.40 -4.95 -8.35
N ASN A 69 0.25 -5.30 -8.90
CA ASN A 69 0.11 -5.93 -10.22
C ASN A 69 1.02 -7.15 -10.38
N GLY A 70 1.15 -7.94 -9.31
CA GLY A 70 1.95 -9.16 -9.30
C GLY A 70 3.45 -8.94 -9.11
N HIS A 71 3.90 -7.71 -8.95
CA HIS A 71 5.31 -7.39 -8.79
C HIS A 71 5.64 -6.93 -7.38
N SER A 72 6.74 -7.41 -6.84
CA SER A 72 7.32 -6.91 -5.60
C SER A 72 8.23 -5.74 -5.92
N PHE A 73 8.09 -4.68 -5.14
CA PHE A 73 8.90 -3.46 -5.30
C PHE A 73 9.66 -3.19 -4.01
N SER A 74 10.83 -2.56 -4.14
CA SER A 74 11.56 -2.11 -2.96
C SER A 74 10.79 -1.01 -2.25
N ARG A 75 10.97 -0.91 -0.93
CA ARG A 75 10.36 0.12 -0.11
C ARG A 75 11.44 1.12 0.25
N ILE A 76 11.34 2.32 -0.30
CA ILE A 76 12.35 3.35 -0.07
C ILE A 76 12.51 3.61 1.44
N PHE A 77 11.40 3.79 2.12
CA PHE A 77 11.40 4.07 3.55
C PHE A 77 12.07 2.95 4.35
N TRP A 78 11.69 1.70 4.09
CA TRP A 78 12.24 0.57 4.82
C TRP A 78 13.71 0.32 4.50
N ASN A 79 14.13 0.56 3.26
CA ASN A 79 15.52 0.37 2.87
C ASN A 79 16.44 1.42 3.49
N GLN A 80 15.93 2.64 3.73
CA GLN A 80 16.75 3.73 4.25
C GLN A 80 16.64 3.90 5.76
N ILE A 81 15.49 3.61 6.33
CA ILE A 81 15.21 3.88 7.75
C ILE A 81 14.94 2.59 8.52
N GLY A 82 14.38 1.58 7.87
CA GLY A 82 14.01 0.33 8.52
C GLY A 82 15.18 -0.36 9.21
N ASP A 83 16.36 -0.33 8.62
CA ASP A 83 17.54 -0.93 9.22
C ASP A 83 17.97 -0.20 10.48
N ASP A 84 17.85 1.11 10.51
CA ASP A 84 18.15 1.90 11.69
C ASP A 84 17.17 1.59 12.82
N PHE A 85 15.90 1.41 12.50
CA PHE A 85 14.92 0.99 13.48
C PHE A 85 15.21 -0.39 14.04
N LYS A 86 15.66 -1.32 13.20
CA LYS A 86 16.03 -2.66 13.67
C LYS A 86 17.21 -2.63 14.63
N ARG A 87 18.13 -1.70 14.43
CA ARG A 87 19.27 -1.53 15.33
C ARG A 87 18.87 -0.93 16.67
N ILE A 88 17.84 -0.09 16.68
CA ILE A 88 17.35 0.55 17.89
C ILE A 88 16.50 -0.42 18.70
N TYR A 89 15.73 -1.22 18.04
CA TYR A 89 14.83 -2.19 18.66
C TYR A 89 15.40 -3.60 18.59
#